data_cd6b397b5e727c2c173f7ac7aa96c4ef
#
_entry.id   cd6b397b5e727c2c173f7ac7aa96c4ef
#
_cell.length_a   1.000
_cell.length_b   1.000
_cell.length_c   1.000
_cell.angle_alpha   90.00
_cell.angle_beta   90.00
_cell.angle_gamma   90.00
#
_symmetry.space_group_name_H-M   'P 1'
#
loop_
_entity.id
_entity.type
_entity.pdbx_description
1 polymer ?
#
loop_
_entity_poly.entity_id
_entity_poly.type
_entity_poly.pdbx_seq_one_letter_code
_entity_poly.pdbx_strand_id
1 'polypeptide(L)'
;MRVLLLYNKAPFPLKDGGAIAVNSLASGLEAAGVKVRLFALNPSRNYIAPEAVPQEMQQRLQLSLHPLNTDLAPHKALYNLLEGSPFHISRFFQPHIAAALQQLLQTEKFDLIQLEAPFVGLYLPLIQKYSNAPVVLRAHNVEYLIWQRLAAGCRNPLKAWYLRLQARRLQIFETKLWQEVAGIAAISEIDAQHIRQFTSKPVINLPTGLELSQYPALQRAAMRTDRLGFLGSMDWQPNQEAVRWFVQAIWPQLQAEFPSTSVTFAGKNFPASLRALATNQLVMQGEVADAVAFMQQHPIFIVPMRSGSGIRIKLLEAMALGLPIISTTIGAEGLPVEDGKHLLLADDAASFAKALHRLQKDEDFAFNLGQQGRQLIERQFNRAQLTQQLTTFYTALRT
;
A
#
# COMPACT_ATOMS: atom_id res chain seq x y z
N MET A 1 -4.72 23.80 -13.00
CA MET A 1 -5.62 22.63 -12.96
C MET A 1 -6.12 22.44 -11.53
N ARG A 2 -7.40 22.12 -11.35
CA ARG A 2 -8.03 21.83 -10.05
C ARG A 2 -8.54 20.38 -10.04
N VAL A 3 -8.06 19.55 -9.12
CA VAL A 3 -8.35 18.13 -9.06
C VAL A 3 -9.09 17.80 -7.77
N LEU A 4 -10.20 17.07 -7.89
CA LEU A 4 -10.90 16.47 -6.76
C LEU A 4 -10.41 15.04 -6.57
N LEU A 5 -9.85 14.73 -5.40
CA LEU A 5 -9.51 13.37 -4.99
C LEU A 5 -10.62 12.82 -4.08
N LEU A 6 -11.23 11.70 -4.45
CA LEU A 6 -12.15 10.94 -3.58
C LEU A 6 -11.40 9.78 -2.96
N TYR A 7 -11.36 9.71 -1.63
CA TYR A 7 -10.63 8.66 -0.92
C TYR A 7 -11.52 7.92 0.09
N ASN A 8 -11.34 6.61 0.21
CA ASN A 8 -12.21 5.74 0.99
C ASN A 8 -11.92 5.70 2.50
N LYS A 9 -10.94 6.47 2.97
CA LYS A 9 -10.59 6.61 4.39
C LYS A 9 -9.91 7.95 4.68
N ALA A 10 -9.70 8.29 5.96
CA ALA A 10 -8.93 9.46 6.33
C ALA A 10 -7.46 9.35 5.84
N PRO A 11 -6.85 10.45 5.32
CA PRO A 11 -5.47 10.44 4.81
C PRO A 11 -4.41 10.52 5.93
N PHE A 12 -4.79 10.39 7.17
CA PHE A 12 -3.99 10.50 8.39
C PHE A 12 -4.39 9.43 9.42
N PRO A 13 -3.46 8.94 10.26
CA PRO A 13 -2.01 9.21 10.25
C PRO A 13 -1.28 8.53 9.09
N LEU A 14 -0.09 9.01 8.71
CA LEU A 14 0.74 8.48 7.62
C LEU A 14 1.46 7.18 8.04
N LYS A 15 0.68 6.20 8.53
CA LYS A 15 1.19 4.93 9.09
C LYS A 15 0.83 3.70 8.25
N ASP A 16 -0.08 3.85 7.29
CA ASP A 16 -0.44 2.79 6.35
C ASP A 16 -0.14 3.19 4.90
N GLY A 17 0.08 2.19 4.04
CA GLY A 17 0.50 2.39 2.66
C GLY A 17 -0.47 3.26 1.84
N GLY A 18 -1.78 3.17 2.07
CA GLY A 18 -2.77 3.97 1.36
C GLY A 18 -2.72 5.46 1.75
N ALA A 19 -2.62 5.77 3.05
CA ALA A 19 -2.49 7.14 3.52
C ALA A 19 -1.18 7.78 3.01
N ILE A 20 -0.07 7.03 3.04
CA ILE A 20 1.23 7.47 2.49
C ILE A 20 1.09 7.73 0.98
N ALA A 21 0.47 6.81 0.24
CA ALA A 21 0.33 6.91 -1.21
C ALA A 21 -0.50 8.13 -1.64
N VAL A 22 -1.64 8.37 -0.97
CA VAL A 22 -2.52 9.53 -1.28
C VAL A 22 -1.85 10.84 -0.90
N ASN A 23 -1.19 10.90 0.26
CA ASN A 23 -0.49 12.12 0.67
C ASN A 23 0.73 12.41 -0.24
N SER A 24 1.50 11.39 -0.63
CA SER A 24 2.61 11.55 -1.57
C SER A 24 2.13 12.08 -2.93
N LEU A 25 1.04 11.51 -3.46
CA LEU A 25 0.44 11.96 -4.71
C LEU A 25 -0.07 13.40 -4.61
N ALA A 26 -0.83 13.72 -3.57
CA ALA A 26 -1.35 15.07 -3.36
C ALA A 26 -0.23 16.11 -3.24
N SER A 27 0.82 15.83 -2.46
CA SER A 27 2.00 16.70 -2.34
C SER A 27 2.74 16.86 -3.67
N GLY A 28 2.83 15.80 -4.47
CA GLY A 28 3.42 15.89 -5.82
C GLY A 28 2.60 16.79 -6.73
N LEU A 29 1.27 16.61 -6.76
CA LEU A 29 0.37 17.44 -7.56
C LEU A 29 0.46 18.92 -7.18
N GLU A 30 0.50 19.24 -5.88
CA GLU A 30 0.66 20.61 -5.39
C GLU A 30 2.00 21.21 -5.80
N ALA A 31 3.09 20.46 -5.68
CA ALA A 31 4.42 20.88 -6.14
C ALA A 31 4.44 21.16 -7.65
N ALA A 32 3.58 20.48 -8.43
CA ALA A 32 3.38 20.74 -9.86
C ALA A 32 2.37 21.88 -10.15
N GLY A 33 1.94 22.62 -9.15
CA GLY A 33 1.00 23.75 -9.30
C GLY A 33 -0.47 23.35 -9.49
N VAL A 34 -0.82 22.10 -9.18
CA VAL A 34 -2.20 21.59 -9.22
C VAL A 34 -2.89 21.89 -7.89
N LYS A 35 -4.07 22.49 -7.94
CA LYS A 35 -4.89 22.70 -6.74
C LYS A 35 -5.63 21.41 -6.41
N VAL A 36 -5.39 20.85 -5.23
CA VAL A 36 -5.99 19.60 -4.76
C VAL A 36 -7.13 19.89 -3.78
N ARG A 37 -8.26 19.22 -3.98
CA ARG A 37 -9.37 19.12 -3.04
C ARG A 37 -9.53 17.66 -2.65
N LEU A 38 -9.41 17.34 -1.36
CA LEU A 38 -9.56 15.96 -0.89
C LEU A 38 -10.89 15.76 -0.17
N PHE A 39 -11.75 14.94 -0.76
CA PHE A 39 -13.00 14.46 -0.18
C PHE A 39 -12.77 13.05 0.33
N ALA A 40 -12.64 12.86 1.64
CA ALA A 40 -12.27 11.59 2.24
C ALA A 40 -13.41 11.03 3.10
N LEU A 41 -13.65 9.73 2.97
CA LEU A 41 -14.53 9.00 3.86
C LEU A 41 -13.81 8.77 5.20
N ASN A 42 -14.55 8.60 6.29
CA ASN A 42 -13.99 8.37 7.61
C ASN A 42 -14.69 7.16 8.28
N PRO A 43 -14.27 5.92 7.93
CA PRO A 43 -14.92 4.70 8.38
C PRO A 43 -14.89 4.52 9.91
N SER A 44 -16.00 4.07 10.51
CA SER A 44 -16.13 3.82 11.95
C SER A 44 -15.04 2.94 12.54
N ARG A 45 -14.62 1.91 11.80
CA ARG A 45 -13.58 0.96 12.25
C ARG A 45 -12.20 1.60 12.46
N ASN A 46 -11.88 2.64 11.68
CA ASN A 46 -10.61 3.36 11.75
C ASN A 46 -10.91 4.87 11.80
N TYR A 47 -11.87 5.26 12.59
CA TYR A 47 -12.31 6.64 12.71
C TYR A 47 -11.18 7.53 13.21
N ILE A 48 -10.97 8.63 12.52
CA ILE A 48 -10.03 9.68 12.90
C ILE A 48 -10.83 10.93 13.23
N ALA A 49 -10.67 11.43 14.46
CA ALA A 49 -11.29 12.69 14.84
C ALA A 49 -10.73 13.81 13.95
N PRO A 50 -11.55 14.70 13.38
CA PRO A 50 -11.06 15.77 12.50
C PRO A 50 -9.95 16.61 13.13
N GLU A 51 -10.01 16.83 14.44
CA GLU A 51 -9.05 17.59 15.23
C GLU A 51 -7.68 16.90 15.34
N ALA A 52 -7.65 15.57 15.14
CA ALA A 52 -6.40 14.80 15.13
C ALA A 52 -5.61 14.94 13.82
N VAL A 53 -6.25 15.42 12.75
CA VAL A 53 -5.57 15.69 11.49
C VAL A 53 -4.84 17.03 11.58
N PRO A 54 -3.54 17.12 11.27
CA PRO A 54 -2.80 18.38 11.32
C PRO A 54 -3.49 19.50 10.52
N GLN A 55 -3.62 20.67 11.11
CA GLN A 55 -4.32 21.81 10.49
C GLN A 55 -3.70 22.21 9.14
N GLU A 56 -2.38 22.15 9.04
CA GLU A 56 -1.65 22.38 7.78
C GLU A 56 -2.14 21.42 6.69
N MET A 57 -2.29 20.13 6.97
CA MET A 57 -2.80 19.12 6.03
C MET A 57 -4.25 19.41 5.65
N GLN A 58 -5.10 19.80 6.62
CA GLN A 58 -6.49 20.14 6.36
C GLN A 58 -6.62 21.32 5.39
N GLN A 59 -5.85 22.38 5.63
CA GLN A 59 -5.86 23.59 4.79
C GLN A 59 -5.25 23.31 3.41
N ARG A 60 -4.09 22.68 3.38
CA ARG A 60 -3.36 22.36 2.17
C ARG A 60 -4.20 21.54 1.20
N LEU A 61 -4.80 20.46 1.69
CA LEU A 61 -5.62 19.55 0.87
C LEU A 61 -7.08 20.02 0.73
N GLN A 62 -7.45 21.15 1.32
CA GLN A 62 -8.85 21.54 1.46
C GLN A 62 -9.72 20.35 1.89
N LEU A 63 -9.25 19.60 2.90
CA LEU A 63 -9.78 18.31 3.32
C LEU A 63 -11.21 18.43 3.85
N SER A 64 -12.08 17.53 3.39
CA SER A 64 -13.36 17.25 4.04
C SER A 64 -13.44 15.80 4.44
N LEU A 65 -13.74 15.52 5.72
CA LEU A 65 -13.92 14.19 6.26
C LEU A 65 -15.40 13.89 6.45
N HIS A 66 -15.85 12.76 5.90
CA HIS A 66 -17.25 12.34 5.95
C HIS A 66 -17.39 11.03 6.73
N PRO A 67 -18.03 11.04 7.92
CA PRO A 67 -18.22 9.85 8.73
C PRO A 67 -18.93 8.75 7.94
N LEU A 68 -18.44 7.52 8.06
CA LEU A 68 -18.95 6.35 7.36
C LEU A 68 -19.10 5.19 8.33
N ASN A 69 -20.33 4.71 8.55
CA ASN A 69 -20.55 3.50 9.32
C ASN A 69 -20.26 2.26 8.47
N THR A 70 -19.19 1.56 8.82
CA THR A 70 -18.76 0.31 8.16
C THR A 70 -18.95 -0.91 9.05
N ASP A 71 -19.74 -0.83 10.12
CA ASP A 71 -19.95 -1.92 11.06
C ASP A 71 -20.58 -3.13 10.36
N LEU A 72 -19.99 -4.30 10.64
CA LEU A 72 -20.45 -5.56 10.08
C LEU A 72 -21.59 -6.11 10.93
N ALA A 73 -22.82 -5.97 10.47
CA ALA A 73 -23.95 -6.65 11.06
C ALA A 73 -24.24 -7.97 10.30
N PRO A 74 -24.30 -9.13 10.97
CA PRO A 74 -24.52 -10.42 10.30
C PRO A 74 -25.74 -10.46 9.40
N HIS A 75 -26.83 -9.81 9.78
CA HIS A 75 -28.05 -9.71 8.98
C HIS A 75 -27.83 -8.93 7.67
N LYS A 76 -26.94 -7.92 7.64
CA LYS A 76 -26.60 -7.19 6.42
C LYS A 76 -25.81 -8.05 5.44
N ALA A 77 -24.96 -8.95 5.94
CA ALA A 77 -24.25 -9.91 5.09
C ALA A 77 -25.21 -10.92 4.44
N LEU A 78 -26.22 -11.36 5.18
CA LEU A 78 -27.26 -12.26 4.67
C LEU A 78 -28.15 -11.55 3.63
N TYR A 79 -28.60 -10.32 3.91
CA TYR A 79 -29.36 -9.50 2.96
C TYR A 79 -28.60 -9.24 1.67
N ASN A 80 -27.29 -8.97 1.78
CA ASN A 80 -26.41 -8.78 0.61
C ASN A 80 -26.33 -10.02 -0.31
N LEU A 81 -26.56 -11.23 0.20
CA LEU A 81 -26.64 -12.40 -0.67
C LEU A 81 -27.75 -12.27 -1.71
N LEU A 82 -28.85 -11.59 -1.37
CA LEU A 82 -30.00 -11.34 -2.24
C LEU A 82 -29.79 -10.13 -3.18
N GLU A 83 -29.09 -9.08 -2.71
CA GLU A 83 -28.89 -7.84 -3.49
C GLU A 83 -27.95 -7.99 -4.68
N GLY A 84 -27.10 -9.00 -4.73
CA GLY A 84 -26.18 -9.21 -5.83
C GLY A 84 -24.96 -8.26 -5.89
N SER A 85 -24.89 -7.25 -5.01
CA SER A 85 -23.78 -6.31 -4.95
C SER A 85 -22.57 -6.89 -4.17
N PRO A 86 -21.31 -6.46 -4.44
CA PRO A 86 -20.16 -6.88 -3.66
C PRO A 86 -20.22 -6.22 -2.26
N PHE A 87 -20.45 -7.02 -1.21
CA PHE A 87 -20.64 -6.54 0.16
C PHE A 87 -19.47 -5.68 0.66
N HIS A 88 -18.25 -6.03 0.23
CA HIS A 88 -17.05 -5.30 0.62
C HIS A 88 -17.06 -3.84 0.14
N ILE A 89 -17.67 -3.56 -1.01
CA ILE A 89 -17.75 -2.22 -1.60
C ILE A 89 -19.06 -1.52 -1.24
N SER A 90 -20.22 -2.22 -1.30
CA SER A 90 -21.55 -1.60 -1.13
C SER A 90 -21.70 -0.80 0.17
N ARG A 91 -21.03 -1.22 1.25
CA ARG A 91 -21.03 -0.53 2.54
C ARG A 91 -20.40 0.87 2.52
N PHE A 92 -19.64 1.21 1.46
CA PHE A 92 -19.01 2.53 1.31
C PHE A 92 -19.97 3.57 0.71
N PHE A 93 -21.12 3.16 0.22
CA PHE A 93 -22.15 4.10 -0.24
C PHE A 93 -23.09 4.47 0.92
N GLN A 94 -23.23 5.77 1.17
CA GLN A 94 -24.22 6.30 2.12
C GLN A 94 -24.89 7.56 1.58
N PRO A 95 -26.24 7.74 1.76
CA PRO A 95 -26.99 8.85 1.19
C PRO A 95 -26.47 10.23 1.60
N HIS A 96 -26.08 10.40 2.87
CA HIS A 96 -25.57 11.69 3.35
C HIS A 96 -24.22 12.07 2.71
N ILE A 97 -23.35 11.08 2.43
CA ILE A 97 -22.09 11.30 1.72
C ILE A 97 -22.38 11.66 0.25
N ALA A 98 -23.33 10.98 -0.37
CA ALA A 98 -23.79 11.30 -1.72
C ALA A 98 -24.33 12.73 -1.79
N ALA A 99 -25.13 13.17 -0.82
CA ALA A 99 -25.64 14.54 -0.74
C ALA A 99 -24.51 15.58 -0.56
N ALA A 100 -23.52 15.31 0.30
CA ALA A 100 -22.36 16.18 0.50
C ALA A 100 -21.52 16.30 -0.79
N LEU A 101 -21.29 15.18 -1.48
CA LEU A 101 -20.55 15.17 -2.75
C LEU A 101 -21.33 15.90 -3.85
N GLN A 102 -22.65 15.71 -3.93
CA GLN A 102 -23.52 16.46 -4.85
C GLN A 102 -23.40 17.96 -4.62
N GLN A 103 -23.51 18.41 -3.37
CA GLN A 103 -23.39 19.82 -3.01
C GLN A 103 -22.02 20.36 -3.43
N LEU A 104 -20.94 19.62 -3.18
CA LEU A 104 -19.59 20.01 -3.58
C LEU A 104 -19.50 20.21 -5.09
N LEU A 105 -20.02 19.25 -5.90
CA LEU A 105 -19.97 19.29 -7.36
C LEU A 105 -20.86 20.39 -7.97
N GLN A 106 -21.90 20.80 -7.25
CA GLN A 106 -22.76 21.95 -7.68
C GLN A 106 -22.12 23.31 -7.38
N THR A 107 -21.34 23.40 -6.29
CA THR A 107 -20.74 24.68 -5.84
C THR A 107 -19.33 24.90 -6.37
N GLU A 108 -18.60 23.82 -6.68
CA GLU A 108 -17.20 23.92 -7.11
C GLU A 108 -17.00 23.22 -8.46
N LYS A 109 -16.14 23.80 -9.31
CA LYS A 109 -15.77 23.19 -10.60
C LYS A 109 -14.39 22.58 -10.50
N PHE A 110 -14.26 21.38 -11.09
CA PHE A 110 -13.01 20.64 -11.16
C PHE A 110 -12.64 20.36 -12.60
N ASP A 111 -11.37 20.37 -12.90
CA ASP A 111 -10.82 20.01 -14.20
C ASP A 111 -10.73 18.49 -14.38
N LEU A 112 -10.61 17.77 -13.24
CA LEU A 112 -10.51 16.31 -13.20
C LEU A 112 -10.95 15.81 -11.83
N ILE A 113 -11.53 14.59 -11.78
CA ILE A 113 -11.91 13.91 -10.55
C ILE A 113 -11.17 12.57 -10.51
N GLN A 114 -10.43 12.31 -9.42
CA GLN A 114 -9.74 11.03 -9.23
C GLN A 114 -10.36 10.23 -8.10
N LEU A 115 -10.68 8.99 -8.39
CA LEU A 115 -11.14 8.00 -7.43
C LEU A 115 -9.92 7.25 -6.87
N GLU A 116 -9.64 7.40 -5.60
CA GLU A 116 -8.56 6.69 -4.89
C GLU A 116 -9.07 5.33 -4.38
N ALA A 117 -8.97 4.32 -5.19
CA ALA A 117 -9.47 2.97 -5.05
C ALA A 117 -10.93 2.74 -5.51
N PRO A 118 -11.31 1.49 -5.85
CA PRO A 118 -12.63 1.16 -6.38
C PRO A 118 -13.79 1.38 -5.37
N PHE A 119 -13.50 1.48 -4.07
CA PHE A 119 -14.51 1.67 -3.01
C PHE A 119 -15.34 2.94 -3.19
N VAL A 120 -14.75 4.01 -3.71
CA VAL A 120 -15.44 5.26 -4.01
C VAL A 120 -16.02 5.29 -5.43
N GLY A 121 -15.82 4.24 -6.22
CA GLY A 121 -16.40 4.07 -7.54
C GLY A 121 -17.95 4.00 -7.54
N LEU A 122 -18.56 3.68 -6.40
CA LEU A 122 -20.01 3.73 -6.22
C LEU A 122 -20.62 5.12 -6.42
N TYR A 123 -19.81 6.17 -6.27
CA TYR A 123 -20.23 7.55 -6.49
C TYR A 123 -20.09 8.01 -7.95
N LEU A 124 -19.54 7.16 -8.85
CA LEU A 124 -19.33 7.52 -10.26
C LEU A 124 -20.61 8.00 -10.97
N PRO A 125 -21.78 7.33 -10.85
CA PRO A 125 -23.01 7.81 -11.49
C PRO A 125 -23.44 9.20 -10.99
N LEU A 126 -23.25 9.48 -9.70
CA LEU A 126 -23.51 10.80 -9.13
C LEU A 126 -22.55 11.86 -9.69
N ILE A 127 -21.26 11.52 -9.79
CA ILE A 127 -20.23 12.41 -10.32
C ILE A 127 -20.57 12.77 -11.78
N GLN A 128 -20.87 11.78 -12.61
CA GLN A 128 -21.23 11.98 -14.02
C GLN A 128 -22.51 12.81 -14.22
N LYS A 129 -23.43 12.76 -13.24
CA LYS A 129 -24.67 13.56 -13.29
C LYS A 129 -24.43 15.04 -13.01
N TYR A 130 -23.45 15.39 -12.14
CA TYR A 130 -23.24 16.76 -11.66
C TYR A 130 -21.93 17.40 -12.13
N SER A 131 -21.07 16.65 -12.84
CA SER A 131 -19.80 17.14 -13.36
C SER A 131 -19.49 16.52 -14.72
N ASN A 132 -18.97 17.35 -15.65
CA ASN A 132 -18.42 16.91 -16.93
C ASN A 132 -16.90 16.64 -16.87
N ALA A 133 -16.28 16.80 -15.70
CA ALA A 133 -14.86 16.54 -15.54
C ALA A 133 -14.54 15.05 -15.79
N PRO A 134 -13.47 14.74 -16.55
CA PRO A 134 -13.06 13.37 -16.73
C PRO A 134 -12.74 12.72 -15.38
N VAL A 135 -13.18 11.46 -15.22
CA VAL A 135 -12.95 10.68 -14.00
C VAL A 135 -11.83 9.68 -14.21
N VAL A 136 -10.82 9.71 -13.37
CA VAL A 136 -9.70 8.75 -13.36
C VAL A 136 -9.83 7.85 -12.14
N LEU A 137 -9.63 6.55 -12.32
CA LEU A 137 -9.48 5.61 -11.23
C LEU A 137 -7.99 5.39 -10.95
N ARG A 138 -7.55 5.62 -9.71
CA ARG A 138 -6.28 5.10 -9.23
C ARG A 138 -6.52 3.74 -8.56
N ALA A 139 -6.11 2.68 -9.23
CA ALA A 139 -6.28 1.31 -8.75
C ALA A 139 -5.11 0.93 -7.84
N HIS A 140 -5.34 0.95 -6.52
CA HIS A 140 -4.33 0.53 -5.53
C HIS A 140 -4.11 -0.98 -5.50
N ASN A 141 -5.07 -1.75 -5.99
CA ASN A 141 -5.04 -3.21 -6.19
C ASN A 141 -6.09 -3.57 -7.22
N VAL A 142 -6.01 -4.80 -7.72
CA VAL A 142 -7.15 -5.48 -8.33
C VAL A 142 -7.84 -6.27 -7.22
N GLU A 143 -8.90 -5.69 -6.64
CA GLU A 143 -9.51 -6.19 -5.40
C GLU A 143 -10.07 -7.61 -5.57
N TYR A 144 -10.72 -7.93 -6.69
CA TYR A 144 -11.28 -9.27 -6.86
C TYR A 144 -10.23 -10.37 -6.90
N LEU A 145 -8.98 -10.10 -7.35
CA LEU A 145 -7.89 -11.08 -7.32
C LEU A 145 -7.46 -11.41 -5.89
N ILE A 146 -7.50 -10.42 -4.98
CA ILE A 146 -7.23 -10.63 -3.56
C ILE A 146 -8.26 -11.60 -2.99
N TRP A 147 -9.54 -11.39 -3.29
CA TRP A 147 -10.62 -12.26 -2.82
C TRP A 147 -10.56 -13.66 -3.42
N GLN A 148 -10.14 -13.81 -4.68
CA GLN A 148 -9.90 -15.11 -5.31
C GLN A 148 -8.77 -15.87 -4.59
N ARG A 149 -7.64 -15.20 -4.29
CA ARG A 149 -6.52 -15.78 -3.55
C ARG A 149 -6.96 -16.22 -2.13
N LEU A 150 -7.72 -15.39 -1.42
CA LEU A 150 -8.28 -15.70 -0.11
C LEU A 150 -9.23 -16.92 -0.16
N ALA A 151 -10.05 -17.02 -1.21
CA ALA A 151 -10.95 -18.15 -1.39
C ALA A 151 -10.18 -19.45 -1.68
N ALA A 152 -9.10 -19.38 -2.48
CA ALA A 152 -8.25 -20.53 -2.79
C ALA A 152 -7.51 -21.08 -1.54
N GLY A 153 -7.07 -20.21 -0.65
CA GLY A 153 -6.40 -20.56 0.61
C GLY A 153 -7.36 -20.98 1.74
N CYS A 154 -8.68 -20.88 1.56
CA CYS A 154 -9.65 -21.12 2.62
C CYS A 154 -10.00 -22.60 2.77
N ARG A 155 -9.72 -23.21 3.96
CA ARG A 155 -10.02 -24.60 4.25
C ARG A 155 -11.51 -24.89 4.50
N ASN A 156 -12.27 -23.88 4.96
CA ASN A 156 -13.71 -24.07 5.22
C ASN A 156 -14.49 -23.94 3.91
N PRO A 157 -15.23 -24.97 3.45
CA PRO A 157 -15.88 -24.99 2.14
C PRO A 157 -17.00 -23.93 2.00
N LEU A 158 -17.79 -23.69 3.06
CA LEU A 158 -18.85 -22.68 3.05
C LEU A 158 -18.27 -21.27 2.97
N LYS A 159 -17.21 -20.99 3.74
CA LYS A 159 -16.50 -19.72 3.68
C LYS A 159 -15.80 -19.53 2.32
N ALA A 160 -15.17 -20.57 1.77
CA ALA A 160 -14.54 -20.52 0.45
C ALA A 160 -15.57 -20.23 -0.66
N TRP A 161 -16.75 -20.86 -0.59
CA TRP A 161 -17.86 -20.57 -1.51
C TRP A 161 -18.30 -19.11 -1.43
N TYR A 162 -18.52 -18.59 -0.22
CA TYR A 162 -18.90 -17.17 -0.03
C TYR A 162 -17.82 -16.22 -0.57
N LEU A 163 -16.55 -16.50 -0.30
CA LEU A 163 -15.43 -15.67 -0.81
C LEU A 163 -15.37 -15.70 -2.34
N ARG A 164 -15.60 -16.85 -3.00
CA ARG A 164 -15.68 -16.93 -4.47
C ARG A 164 -16.85 -16.13 -5.03
N LEU A 165 -18.02 -16.17 -4.39
CA LEU A 165 -19.18 -15.38 -4.77
C LEU A 165 -18.86 -13.88 -4.70
N GLN A 166 -18.24 -13.44 -3.60
CA GLN A 166 -17.84 -12.03 -3.44
C GLN A 166 -16.77 -11.63 -4.46
N ALA A 167 -15.78 -12.48 -4.73
CA ALA A 167 -14.75 -12.24 -5.75
C ALA A 167 -15.38 -12.05 -7.15
N ARG A 168 -16.36 -12.89 -7.52
CA ARG A 168 -17.07 -12.75 -8.80
C ARG A 168 -17.85 -11.43 -8.90
N ARG A 169 -18.54 -11.05 -7.83
CA ARG A 169 -19.29 -9.78 -7.77
C ARG A 169 -18.36 -8.57 -7.85
N LEU A 170 -17.22 -8.64 -7.17
CA LEU A 170 -16.17 -7.63 -7.25
C LEU A 170 -15.60 -7.53 -8.66
N GLN A 171 -15.35 -8.66 -9.33
CA GLN A 171 -14.87 -8.67 -10.71
C GLN A 171 -15.83 -7.94 -11.65
N ILE A 172 -17.13 -8.25 -11.56
CA ILE A 172 -18.16 -7.57 -12.37
C ILE A 172 -18.17 -6.05 -12.09
N PHE A 173 -18.08 -5.67 -10.81
CA PHE A 173 -18.05 -4.25 -10.41
C PHE A 173 -16.79 -3.54 -10.92
N GLU A 174 -15.60 -4.10 -10.71
CA GLU A 174 -14.35 -3.46 -11.11
C GLU A 174 -14.21 -3.37 -12.61
N THR A 175 -14.53 -4.45 -13.34
CA THR A 175 -14.45 -4.43 -14.81
C THR A 175 -15.45 -3.42 -15.45
N LYS A 176 -16.64 -3.27 -14.86
CA LYS A 176 -17.59 -2.22 -15.27
C LYS A 176 -17.01 -0.83 -14.99
N LEU A 177 -16.48 -0.61 -13.78
CA LEU A 177 -15.87 0.67 -13.40
C LEU A 177 -14.72 1.06 -14.35
N TRP A 178 -13.87 0.08 -14.74
CA TRP A 178 -12.77 0.32 -15.69
C TRP A 178 -13.23 0.72 -17.08
N GLN A 179 -14.43 0.34 -17.49
CA GLN A 179 -15.03 0.74 -18.77
C GLN A 179 -15.70 2.12 -18.72
N GLU A 180 -16.16 2.54 -17.54
CA GLU A 180 -16.94 3.77 -17.36
C GLU A 180 -16.08 5.00 -17.02
N VAL A 181 -14.87 4.81 -16.47
CA VAL A 181 -13.94 5.94 -16.19
C VAL A 181 -13.23 6.41 -17.46
N ALA A 182 -12.71 7.64 -17.46
CA ALA A 182 -11.96 8.21 -18.57
C ALA A 182 -10.56 7.59 -18.72
N GLY A 183 -9.95 7.16 -17.61
CA GLY A 183 -8.64 6.52 -17.61
C GLY A 183 -8.31 5.90 -16.27
N ILE A 184 -7.26 5.08 -16.22
CA ILE A 184 -6.87 4.31 -15.04
C ILE A 184 -5.37 4.47 -14.78
N ALA A 185 -5.01 4.74 -13.52
CA ALA A 185 -3.65 4.73 -13.02
C ALA A 185 -3.47 3.55 -12.06
N ALA A 186 -2.88 2.45 -12.54
CA ALA A 186 -2.59 1.27 -11.72
C ALA A 186 -1.26 1.44 -10.98
N ILE A 187 -1.15 0.91 -9.76
CA ILE A 187 0.07 1.08 -8.95
C ILE A 187 1.20 0.12 -9.32
N SER A 188 0.96 -0.86 -10.16
CA SER A 188 1.99 -1.78 -10.68
C SER A 188 1.76 -2.08 -12.16
N GLU A 189 2.83 -2.44 -12.86
CA GLU A 189 2.72 -2.83 -14.27
C GLU A 189 1.94 -4.15 -14.43
N ILE A 190 2.03 -5.05 -13.46
CA ILE A 190 1.26 -6.30 -13.44
C ILE A 190 -0.24 -6.01 -13.41
N ASP A 191 -0.66 -5.10 -12.51
CA ASP A 191 -2.07 -4.68 -12.43
C ASP A 191 -2.49 -3.91 -13.69
N ALA A 192 -1.62 -3.04 -14.22
CA ALA A 192 -1.89 -2.31 -15.46
C ALA A 192 -2.12 -3.25 -16.65
N GLN A 193 -1.26 -4.25 -16.82
CA GLN A 193 -1.41 -5.27 -17.87
C GLN A 193 -2.68 -6.09 -17.70
N HIS A 194 -3.00 -6.43 -16.45
CA HIS A 194 -4.25 -7.13 -16.15
C HIS A 194 -5.48 -6.29 -16.51
N ILE A 195 -5.53 -5.03 -16.08
CA ILE A 195 -6.65 -4.11 -16.35
C ILE A 195 -6.84 -3.87 -17.85
N ARG A 196 -5.75 -3.72 -18.62
CA ARG A 196 -5.79 -3.54 -20.09
C ARG A 196 -6.51 -4.67 -20.82
N GLN A 197 -6.63 -5.86 -20.25
CA GLN A 197 -7.38 -6.98 -20.83
C GLN A 197 -8.91 -6.77 -20.80
N PHE A 198 -9.41 -5.87 -19.95
CA PHE A 198 -10.83 -5.67 -19.70
C PHE A 198 -11.36 -4.31 -20.15
N THR A 199 -10.49 -3.39 -20.60
CA THR A 199 -10.91 -2.05 -21.02
C THR A 199 -10.06 -1.53 -22.17
N SER A 200 -10.69 -0.73 -23.04
CA SER A 200 -10.01 0.06 -24.08
C SER A 200 -9.58 1.46 -23.59
N LYS A 201 -9.91 1.81 -22.34
CA LYS A 201 -9.54 3.11 -21.79
C LYS A 201 -8.02 3.20 -21.56
N PRO A 202 -7.44 4.39 -21.62
CA PRO A 202 -6.02 4.59 -21.30
C PRO A 202 -5.67 4.08 -19.90
N VAL A 203 -4.64 3.23 -19.82
CA VAL A 203 -4.13 2.68 -18.53
C VAL A 203 -2.64 2.98 -18.43
N ILE A 204 -2.25 3.71 -17.38
CA ILE A 204 -0.84 3.95 -17.04
C ILE A 204 -0.42 3.17 -15.79
N ASN A 205 0.86 2.82 -15.73
CA ASN A 205 1.50 2.36 -14.50
C ASN A 205 1.95 3.60 -13.70
N LEU A 206 1.39 3.79 -12.51
CA LEU A 206 1.69 4.91 -11.62
C LEU A 206 1.89 4.39 -10.18
N PRO A 207 3.07 3.86 -9.85
CA PRO A 207 3.37 3.41 -8.51
C PRO A 207 3.36 4.55 -7.49
N THR A 208 3.46 4.21 -6.21
CA THR A 208 3.61 5.22 -5.16
C THR A 208 5.00 5.84 -5.23
N GLY A 209 5.06 7.14 -5.48
CA GLY A 209 6.31 7.89 -5.51
C GLY A 209 6.83 8.20 -4.10
N LEU A 210 8.15 8.19 -3.95
CA LEU A 210 8.83 8.62 -2.73
C LEU A 210 9.49 9.99 -2.92
N GLU A 211 9.46 10.80 -1.86
CA GLU A 211 10.28 12.01 -1.76
C GLU A 211 11.66 11.62 -1.27
N LEU A 212 12.60 11.50 -2.19
CA LEU A 212 13.92 10.94 -1.92
C LEU A 212 14.75 11.75 -0.92
N SER A 213 14.50 13.04 -0.79
CA SER A 213 15.14 13.90 0.22
C SER A 213 14.85 13.46 1.67
N GLN A 214 13.77 12.74 1.90
CA GLN A 214 13.40 12.18 3.20
C GLN A 214 14.12 10.87 3.53
N TYR A 215 14.84 10.28 2.56
CA TYR A 215 15.53 8.99 2.71
C TYR A 215 17.03 9.15 2.44
N PRO A 216 17.81 9.67 3.42
CA PRO A 216 19.25 9.81 3.29
C PRO A 216 19.89 8.43 3.10
N ALA A 217 20.76 8.29 2.08
CA ALA A 217 21.39 7.03 1.79
C ALA A 217 22.27 6.54 2.94
N LEU A 218 22.21 5.23 3.20
CA LEU A 218 23.10 4.59 4.16
C LEU A 218 24.55 4.86 3.76
N GLN A 219 25.33 5.37 4.70
CA GLN A 219 26.75 5.58 4.53
C GLN A 219 27.49 4.27 4.76
N ARG A 220 28.52 3.99 3.97
CA ARG A 220 29.31 2.74 4.10
C ARG A 220 29.86 2.53 5.52
N ALA A 221 30.30 3.59 6.17
CA ALA A 221 30.80 3.53 7.56
C ALA A 221 29.74 3.13 8.60
N ALA A 222 28.46 3.28 8.28
CA ALA A 222 27.34 2.88 9.14
C ALA A 222 26.85 1.45 8.87
N MET A 223 27.43 0.75 7.88
CA MET A 223 27.04 -0.62 7.55
C MET A 223 27.32 -1.55 8.72
N ARG A 224 26.33 -2.34 9.10
CA ARG A 224 26.39 -3.39 10.11
C ARG A 224 25.59 -4.58 9.60
N THR A 225 26.22 -5.73 9.52
CA THR A 225 25.61 -6.95 8.98
C THR A 225 25.08 -7.90 10.04
N ASP A 226 25.18 -7.51 11.31
CA ASP A 226 24.73 -8.25 12.48
C ASP A 226 23.34 -7.84 13.00
N ARG A 227 22.71 -6.79 12.40
CA ARG A 227 21.43 -6.26 12.84
C ARG A 227 20.39 -6.31 11.72
N LEU A 228 19.37 -7.14 11.92
CA LEU A 228 18.24 -7.29 11.02
C LEU A 228 17.03 -6.50 11.54
N GLY A 229 16.31 -5.83 10.64
CA GLY A 229 15.10 -5.10 10.97
C GLY A 229 13.91 -5.49 10.10
N PHE A 230 12.73 -5.56 10.73
CA PHE A 230 11.44 -5.64 10.06
C PHE A 230 10.53 -4.54 10.60
N LEU A 231 9.77 -3.89 9.73
CA LEU A 231 8.82 -2.86 10.11
C LEU A 231 7.46 -3.09 9.47
N GLY A 232 6.42 -3.31 10.30
CA GLY A 232 5.06 -3.52 9.82
C GLY A 232 4.01 -3.51 10.92
N SER A 233 2.82 -2.94 10.66
CA SER A 233 1.70 -2.99 11.61
C SER A 233 1.17 -4.41 11.77
N MET A 234 0.97 -4.86 13.02
CA MET A 234 0.41 -6.16 13.33
C MET A 234 -1.12 -6.20 13.21
N ASP A 235 -1.78 -5.09 12.89
CA ASP A 235 -3.19 -5.11 12.48
C ASP A 235 -3.41 -5.84 11.16
N TRP A 236 -2.36 -5.94 10.35
CA TRP A 236 -2.41 -6.64 9.08
C TRP A 236 -1.92 -8.08 9.26
N GLN A 237 -2.84 -9.03 9.04
CA GLN A 237 -2.60 -10.46 9.25
C GLN A 237 -1.35 -11.01 8.55
N PRO A 238 -1.03 -10.61 7.29
CA PRO A 238 0.20 -11.04 6.64
C PRO A 238 1.49 -10.67 7.39
N ASN A 239 1.53 -9.52 8.07
CA ASN A 239 2.70 -9.16 8.90
C ASN A 239 2.84 -10.09 10.11
N GLN A 240 1.73 -10.44 10.78
CA GLN A 240 1.76 -11.42 11.88
C GLN A 240 2.22 -12.80 11.40
N GLU A 241 1.76 -13.23 10.22
CA GLU A 241 2.18 -14.48 9.61
C GLU A 241 3.68 -14.46 9.29
N ALA A 242 4.18 -13.38 8.71
CA ALA A 242 5.59 -13.18 8.39
C ALA A 242 6.48 -13.30 9.64
N VAL A 243 6.11 -12.60 10.71
CA VAL A 243 6.86 -12.66 11.99
C VAL A 243 6.85 -14.06 12.57
N ARG A 244 5.68 -14.73 12.63
CA ARG A 244 5.61 -16.11 13.15
C ARG A 244 6.45 -17.07 12.33
N TRP A 245 6.33 -17.00 11.02
CA TRP A 245 7.11 -17.88 10.15
C TRP A 245 8.61 -17.64 10.27
N PHE A 246 9.04 -16.39 10.31
CA PHE A 246 10.45 -16.08 10.52
C PHE A 246 10.96 -16.65 11.84
N VAL A 247 10.25 -16.40 12.93
CA VAL A 247 10.67 -16.85 14.28
C VAL A 247 10.66 -18.37 14.40
N GLN A 248 9.68 -19.05 13.80
CA GLN A 248 9.52 -20.51 13.95
C GLN A 248 10.35 -21.32 12.96
N ALA A 249 10.51 -20.84 11.73
CA ALA A 249 11.13 -21.60 10.67
C ALA A 249 12.53 -21.10 10.27
N ILE A 250 12.81 -19.79 10.37
CA ILE A 250 14.07 -19.20 9.89
C ILE A 250 15.02 -18.95 11.06
N TRP A 251 14.53 -18.29 12.11
CA TRP A 251 15.36 -17.81 13.21
C TRP A 251 16.17 -18.91 13.92
N PRO A 252 15.66 -20.13 14.19
CA PRO A 252 16.46 -21.18 14.85
C PRO A 252 17.74 -21.54 14.09
N GLN A 253 17.68 -21.59 12.74
CA GLN A 253 18.87 -21.83 11.92
C GLN A 253 19.81 -20.61 11.93
N LEU A 254 19.28 -19.40 11.76
CA LEU A 254 20.11 -18.19 11.80
C LEU A 254 20.80 -18.01 13.14
N GLN A 255 20.10 -18.25 14.25
CA GLN A 255 20.68 -18.12 15.59
C GLN A 255 21.83 -19.13 15.83
N ALA A 256 21.70 -20.35 15.31
CA ALA A 256 22.74 -21.36 15.41
C ALA A 256 23.99 -21.02 14.58
N GLU A 257 23.79 -20.53 13.34
CA GLU A 257 24.90 -20.21 12.43
C GLU A 257 25.51 -18.83 12.67
N PHE A 258 24.73 -17.87 13.17
CA PHE A 258 25.13 -16.46 13.38
C PHE A 258 24.81 -15.99 14.81
N PRO A 259 25.53 -16.47 15.84
CA PRO A 259 25.20 -16.23 17.24
C PRO A 259 25.33 -14.77 17.69
N SER A 260 26.02 -13.91 16.95
CA SER A 260 26.10 -12.46 17.20
C SER A 260 24.98 -11.66 16.56
N THR A 261 24.19 -12.27 15.68
CA THR A 261 23.13 -11.58 14.94
C THR A 261 21.91 -11.35 15.82
N SER A 262 21.29 -10.20 15.67
CA SER A 262 20.02 -9.84 16.29
C SER A 262 18.98 -9.45 15.24
N VAL A 263 17.71 -9.66 15.57
CA VAL A 263 16.59 -9.21 14.74
C VAL A 263 15.59 -8.42 15.57
N THR A 264 15.16 -7.29 15.04
CA THR A 264 14.16 -6.44 15.68
C THR A 264 12.93 -6.34 14.78
N PHE A 265 11.79 -6.77 15.29
CA PHE A 265 10.49 -6.58 14.69
C PHE A 265 9.83 -5.36 15.33
N ALA A 266 9.51 -4.34 14.52
CA ALA A 266 8.84 -3.13 14.97
C ALA A 266 7.49 -2.94 14.26
N GLY A 267 6.58 -2.24 14.95
CA GLY A 267 5.25 -1.91 14.44
C GLY A 267 4.22 -1.81 15.55
N LYS A 268 3.04 -1.30 15.21
CA LYS A 268 1.96 -1.16 16.19
C LYS A 268 1.21 -2.47 16.43
N ASN A 269 0.56 -2.57 17.59
CA ASN A 269 -0.44 -3.59 17.94
C ASN A 269 0.07 -5.04 17.88
N PHE A 270 1.29 -5.28 18.39
CA PHE A 270 1.78 -6.64 18.58
C PHE A 270 0.85 -7.43 19.50
N PRO A 271 0.29 -8.57 19.08
CA PRO A 271 -0.48 -9.44 19.93
C PRO A 271 0.42 -10.09 21.00
N ALA A 272 -0.13 -10.42 22.16
CA ALA A 272 0.60 -11.03 23.26
C ALA A 272 1.32 -12.33 22.84
N SER A 273 0.72 -13.11 21.93
CA SER A 273 1.32 -14.34 21.39
C SER A 273 2.60 -14.13 20.58
N LEU A 274 2.79 -12.95 19.95
CA LEU A 274 4.06 -12.61 19.29
C LEU A 274 5.05 -12.02 20.28
N ARG A 275 4.62 -11.18 21.23
CA ARG A 275 5.50 -10.62 22.26
C ARG A 275 6.16 -11.70 23.11
N ALA A 276 5.43 -12.80 23.38
CA ALA A 276 5.95 -13.94 24.13
C ALA A 276 7.10 -14.68 23.43
N LEU A 277 7.34 -14.44 22.14
CA LEU A 277 8.45 -15.03 21.37
C LEU A 277 9.75 -14.25 21.50
N ALA A 278 9.74 -13.09 22.17
CA ALA A 278 10.93 -12.25 22.32
C ALA A 278 12.03 -12.95 23.15
N THR A 279 13.28 -12.73 22.74
CA THR A 279 14.50 -13.13 23.44
C THR A 279 15.49 -11.95 23.45
N ASN A 280 16.69 -12.14 24.00
CA ASN A 280 17.73 -11.09 23.97
C ASN A 280 18.16 -10.70 22.54
N GLN A 281 18.11 -11.64 21.59
CA GLN A 281 18.51 -11.43 20.20
C GLN A 281 17.31 -11.27 19.24
N LEU A 282 16.10 -11.58 19.72
CA LEU A 282 14.86 -11.46 18.96
C LEU A 282 13.94 -10.46 19.66
N VAL A 283 13.95 -9.21 19.20
CA VAL A 283 13.28 -8.09 19.87
C VAL A 283 11.94 -7.79 19.22
N MET A 284 10.88 -7.66 20.04
CA MET A 284 9.55 -7.18 19.65
C MET A 284 9.37 -5.75 20.19
N GLN A 285 9.86 -4.77 19.44
CA GLN A 285 10.00 -3.38 19.91
C GLN A 285 8.67 -2.63 20.04
N GLY A 286 7.63 -3.04 19.30
CA GLY A 286 6.39 -2.28 19.25
C GLY A 286 6.43 -1.11 18.25
N GLU A 287 5.60 -0.09 18.49
CA GLU A 287 5.51 1.08 17.59
C GLU A 287 6.76 1.96 17.71
N VAL A 288 7.28 2.40 16.56
CA VAL A 288 8.42 3.32 16.49
C VAL A 288 7.94 4.71 16.05
N ALA A 289 8.54 5.74 16.62
CA ALA A 289 8.20 7.13 16.30
C ALA A 289 8.70 7.52 14.89
N ASP A 290 9.90 7.06 14.53
CA ASP A 290 10.56 7.34 13.26
C ASP A 290 10.96 6.04 12.56
N ALA A 291 10.32 5.77 11.43
CA ALA A 291 10.57 4.59 10.61
C ALA A 291 11.94 4.63 9.92
N VAL A 292 12.38 5.81 9.48
CA VAL A 292 13.68 6.00 8.82
C VAL A 292 14.81 5.75 9.80
N ALA A 293 14.74 6.37 10.99
CA ALA A 293 15.72 6.15 12.05
C ALA A 293 15.80 4.67 12.47
N PHE A 294 14.64 3.99 12.61
CA PHE A 294 14.60 2.57 12.89
C PHE A 294 15.33 1.75 11.81
N MET A 295 15.05 1.99 10.55
CA MET A 295 15.65 1.28 9.42
C MET A 295 17.18 1.51 9.38
N GLN A 296 17.65 2.73 9.63
CA GLN A 296 19.08 3.06 9.66
C GLN A 296 19.82 2.35 10.80
N GLN A 297 19.15 2.09 11.94
CA GLN A 297 19.72 1.33 13.07
C GLN A 297 19.79 -0.18 12.82
N HIS A 298 19.06 -0.68 11.79
CA HIS A 298 18.98 -2.08 11.40
C HIS A 298 19.33 -2.21 9.90
N PRO A 299 20.62 -2.09 9.54
CA PRO A 299 21.05 -1.93 8.15
C PRO A 299 20.72 -3.10 7.21
N ILE A 300 20.46 -4.32 7.72
CA ILE A 300 19.86 -5.37 6.91
C ILE A 300 18.35 -5.36 7.14
N PHE A 301 17.58 -5.06 6.09
CA PHE A 301 16.14 -5.06 6.19
C PHE A 301 15.55 -6.39 5.67
N ILE A 302 14.63 -6.98 6.42
CA ILE A 302 14.01 -8.26 6.04
C ILE A 302 12.53 -8.09 5.72
N VAL A 303 12.05 -8.81 4.70
CA VAL A 303 10.63 -8.81 4.28
C VAL A 303 10.16 -10.26 4.08
N PRO A 304 9.99 -11.04 5.18
CA PRO A 304 9.68 -12.46 5.13
C PRO A 304 8.17 -12.72 4.95
N MET A 305 7.55 -12.10 3.93
CA MET A 305 6.11 -12.20 3.68
C MET A 305 5.76 -13.50 3.00
N ARG A 306 4.69 -14.18 3.43
CA ARG A 306 4.16 -15.39 2.80
C ARG A 306 2.80 -15.19 2.15
N SER A 307 2.17 -14.07 2.43
CA SER A 307 0.86 -13.71 1.89
C SER A 307 0.74 -12.20 1.73
N GLY A 308 -0.32 -11.76 1.08
CA GLY A 308 -0.61 -10.37 0.80
C GLY A 308 -0.53 -10.04 -0.69
N SER A 309 -0.79 -8.79 -1.05
CA SER A 309 -0.74 -8.28 -2.42
C SER A 309 -0.30 -6.82 -2.43
N GLY A 310 0.05 -6.30 -3.59
CA GLY A 310 0.47 -4.92 -3.80
C GLY A 310 1.91 -4.63 -3.36
N ILE A 311 2.39 -3.45 -3.70
CA ILE A 311 3.75 -3.00 -3.38
C ILE A 311 3.89 -2.72 -1.89
N ARG A 312 4.96 -3.23 -1.29
CA ARG A 312 5.28 -3.01 0.13
C ARG A 312 6.01 -1.68 0.29
N ILE A 313 5.29 -0.64 0.74
CA ILE A 313 5.87 0.71 0.92
C ILE A 313 7.15 0.66 1.77
N LYS A 314 7.19 -0.15 2.84
CA LYS A 314 8.39 -0.28 3.68
C LYS A 314 9.58 -0.90 2.94
N LEU A 315 9.33 -1.75 1.94
CA LEU A 315 10.39 -2.24 1.06
C LEU A 315 10.94 -1.12 0.17
N LEU A 316 10.05 -0.28 -0.41
CA LEU A 316 10.47 0.90 -1.17
C LEU A 316 11.30 1.86 -0.30
N GLU A 317 10.87 2.13 0.94
CA GLU A 317 11.57 3.01 1.87
C GLU A 317 12.95 2.46 2.25
N ALA A 318 13.05 1.15 2.51
CA ALA A 318 14.33 0.49 2.80
C ALA A 318 15.28 0.53 1.58
N MET A 319 14.75 0.31 0.37
CA MET A 319 15.51 0.48 -0.87
C MET A 319 15.95 1.93 -1.08
N ALA A 320 15.08 2.92 -0.81
CA ALA A 320 15.40 4.34 -0.91
C ALA A 320 16.52 4.75 0.06
N LEU A 321 16.62 4.12 1.21
CA LEU A 321 17.73 4.30 2.15
C LEU A 321 19.03 3.60 1.69
N GLY A 322 18.99 2.77 0.65
CA GLY A 322 20.13 2.00 0.18
C GLY A 322 20.51 0.84 1.10
N LEU A 323 19.51 0.26 1.80
CA LEU A 323 19.74 -0.90 2.67
C LEU A 323 19.83 -2.18 1.84
N PRO A 324 20.76 -3.10 2.14
CA PRO A 324 20.69 -4.47 1.67
C PRO A 324 19.45 -5.17 2.26
N ILE A 325 18.73 -5.89 1.41
CA ILE A 325 17.43 -6.48 1.75
C ILE A 325 17.43 -7.97 1.48
N ILE A 326 16.85 -8.74 2.40
CA ILE A 326 16.47 -10.14 2.18
C ILE A 326 14.95 -10.20 2.19
N SER A 327 14.35 -10.64 1.09
CA SER A 327 12.89 -10.73 0.95
C SER A 327 12.47 -12.10 0.42
N THR A 328 11.26 -12.51 0.74
CA THR A 328 10.62 -13.58 -0.03
C THR A 328 10.20 -13.06 -1.41
N THR A 329 9.98 -13.97 -2.35
CA THR A 329 9.39 -13.64 -3.66
C THR A 329 8.05 -12.91 -3.50
N ILE A 330 7.20 -13.34 -2.56
CA ILE A 330 5.93 -12.67 -2.24
C ILE A 330 6.17 -11.29 -1.60
N GLY A 331 7.21 -11.15 -0.77
CA GLY A 331 7.58 -9.86 -0.16
C GLY A 331 7.94 -8.80 -1.19
N ALA A 332 8.60 -9.20 -2.27
CA ALA A 332 9.04 -8.34 -3.37
C ALA A 332 8.01 -8.21 -4.52
N GLU A 333 6.83 -8.87 -4.39
CA GLU A 333 5.80 -8.85 -5.45
C GLU A 333 5.41 -7.42 -5.84
N GLY A 334 5.31 -7.18 -7.14
CA GLY A 334 4.92 -5.88 -7.72
C GLY A 334 6.08 -4.91 -7.95
N LEU A 335 7.30 -5.25 -7.52
CA LEU A 335 8.50 -4.47 -7.80
C LEU A 335 9.33 -5.10 -8.93
N PRO A 336 9.92 -4.30 -9.83
CA PRO A 336 10.79 -4.78 -10.91
C PRO A 336 12.21 -5.05 -10.39
N VAL A 337 12.33 -5.89 -9.36
CA VAL A 337 13.59 -6.25 -8.72
C VAL A 337 14.19 -7.51 -9.33
N GLU A 338 15.52 -7.59 -9.31
CA GLU A 338 16.31 -8.74 -9.73
C GLU A 338 17.07 -9.28 -8.51
N ASP A 339 16.98 -10.61 -8.30
CA ASP A 339 17.73 -11.29 -7.24
C ASP A 339 19.24 -11.12 -7.42
N GLY A 340 19.95 -10.88 -6.33
CA GLY A 340 21.39 -10.67 -6.31
C GLY A 340 21.87 -9.32 -6.86
N LYS A 341 20.97 -8.47 -7.34
CA LYS A 341 21.27 -7.14 -7.87
C LYS A 341 20.61 -6.01 -7.05
N HIS A 342 19.32 -6.08 -6.77
CA HIS A 342 18.58 -5.06 -6.05
C HIS A 342 18.25 -5.48 -4.62
N LEU A 343 18.14 -6.77 -4.39
CA LEU A 343 17.90 -7.44 -3.10
C LEU A 343 18.29 -8.92 -3.23
N LEU A 344 18.18 -9.69 -2.12
CA LEU A 344 18.32 -11.14 -2.15
C LEU A 344 16.92 -11.77 -1.91
N LEU A 345 16.55 -12.75 -2.77
CA LEU A 345 15.33 -13.52 -2.62
C LEU A 345 15.59 -14.79 -1.81
N ALA A 346 14.76 -15.03 -0.80
CA ALA A 346 14.84 -16.17 0.07
C ALA A 346 13.43 -16.61 0.53
N ASP A 347 12.99 -17.79 0.10
CA ASP A 347 11.64 -18.30 0.38
C ASP A 347 11.60 -19.38 1.47
N ASP A 348 12.76 -19.78 2.01
CA ASP A 348 12.93 -20.77 3.08
C ASP A 348 14.09 -20.44 4.00
N ALA A 349 14.27 -21.22 5.08
CA ALA A 349 15.30 -20.98 6.08
C ALA A 349 16.73 -21.13 5.50
N ALA A 350 16.96 -22.09 4.63
CA ALA A 350 18.27 -22.35 4.05
C ALA A 350 18.70 -21.19 3.11
N SER A 351 17.78 -20.70 2.28
CA SER A 351 18.02 -19.55 1.42
C SER A 351 18.22 -18.25 2.21
N PHE A 352 17.51 -18.04 3.32
CA PHE A 352 17.75 -16.92 4.23
C PHE A 352 19.13 -17.00 4.88
N ALA A 353 19.54 -18.16 5.38
CA ALA A 353 20.88 -18.35 5.94
C ALA A 353 21.98 -18.08 4.91
N LYS A 354 21.81 -18.60 3.70
CA LYS A 354 22.74 -18.35 2.57
C LYS A 354 22.82 -16.86 2.21
N ALA A 355 21.66 -16.17 2.16
CA ALA A 355 21.59 -14.74 1.89
C ALA A 355 22.30 -13.93 2.97
N LEU A 356 22.03 -14.22 4.26
CA LEU A 356 22.68 -13.54 5.37
C LEU A 356 24.19 -13.80 5.41
N HIS A 357 24.60 -15.04 5.20
CA HIS A 357 26.02 -15.39 5.11
C HIS A 357 26.74 -14.59 4.02
N ARG A 358 26.14 -14.42 2.85
CA ARG A 358 26.70 -13.63 1.75
C ARG A 358 26.85 -12.15 2.14
N LEU A 359 25.84 -11.56 2.78
CA LEU A 359 25.90 -10.17 3.23
C LEU A 359 26.94 -9.96 4.36
N GLN A 360 27.12 -10.93 5.26
CA GLN A 360 28.08 -10.81 6.36
C GLN A 360 29.52 -11.06 5.91
N LYS A 361 29.71 -11.97 4.95
CA LYS A 361 31.05 -12.30 4.43
C LYS A 361 31.61 -11.22 3.52
N ASP A 362 30.75 -10.50 2.80
CA ASP A 362 31.14 -9.49 1.82
C ASP A 362 30.36 -8.19 2.04
N GLU A 363 30.94 -7.32 2.85
CA GLU A 363 30.34 -6.00 3.16
C GLU A 363 30.27 -5.10 1.93
N ASP A 364 31.20 -5.25 0.96
CA ASP A 364 31.18 -4.53 -0.31
C ASP A 364 30.00 -4.96 -1.17
N PHE A 365 29.76 -6.25 -1.24
CA PHE A 365 28.58 -6.79 -1.91
C PHE A 365 27.29 -6.28 -1.24
N ALA A 366 27.21 -6.35 0.12
CA ALA A 366 26.06 -5.90 0.86
C ALA A 366 25.75 -4.41 0.60
N PHE A 367 26.77 -3.55 0.67
CA PHE A 367 26.63 -2.13 0.37
C PHE A 367 26.19 -1.88 -1.07
N ASN A 368 26.86 -2.52 -2.04
CA ASN A 368 26.55 -2.35 -3.46
C ASN A 368 25.14 -2.84 -3.80
N LEU A 369 24.67 -3.93 -3.18
CA LEU A 369 23.30 -4.44 -3.33
C LEU A 369 22.28 -3.36 -2.91
N GLY A 370 22.48 -2.72 -1.76
CA GLY A 370 21.66 -1.63 -1.29
C GLY A 370 21.68 -0.43 -2.22
N GLN A 371 22.85 -0.04 -2.72
CA GLN A 371 22.98 1.08 -3.67
C GLN A 371 22.28 0.80 -5.02
N GLN A 372 22.35 -0.43 -5.53
CA GLN A 372 21.59 -0.81 -6.73
C GLN A 372 20.07 -0.77 -6.48
N GLY A 373 19.61 -1.23 -5.30
CA GLY A 373 18.22 -1.07 -4.88
C GLY A 373 17.79 0.39 -4.86
N ARG A 374 18.60 1.30 -4.28
CA ARG A 374 18.34 2.74 -4.26
C ARG A 374 18.26 3.33 -5.67
N GLN A 375 19.18 3.01 -6.55
CA GLN A 375 19.16 3.50 -7.93
C GLN A 375 17.88 3.09 -8.68
N LEU A 376 17.36 1.90 -8.42
CA LEU A 376 16.06 1.48 -8.97
C LEU A 376 14.92 2.40 -8.48
N ILE A 377 14.90 2.74 -7.19
CA ILE A 377 13.90 3.65 -6.62
C ILE A 377 14.04 5.06 -7.21
N GLU A 378 15.25 5.58 -7.32
CA GLU A 378 15.52 6.90 -7.89
C GLU A 378 15.02 7.03 -9.34
N ARG A 379 15.14 5.95 -10.12
CA ARG A 379 14.71 5.92 -11.53
C ARG A 379 13.23 5.71 -11.72
N GLN A 380 12.56 4.90 -10.88
CA GLN A 380 11.20 4.44 -11.17
C GLN A 380 10.16 4.89 -10.14
N PHE A 381 10.58 5.34 -8.96
CA PHE A 381 9.70 5.70 -7.86
C PHE A 381 9.91 7.13 -7.36
N ASN A 382 10.59 7.95 -8.14
CA ASN A 382 10.76 9.37 -7.84
C ASN A 382 9.42 10.11 -7.96
N ARG A 383 8.96 10.73 -6.85
CA ARG A 383 7.67 11.41 -6.78
C ARG A 383 7.51 12.49 -7.85
N ALA A 384 8.55 13.29 -8.11
CA ALA A 384 8.46 14.37 -9.10
C ALA A 384 8.24 13.83 -10.52
N GLN A 385 8.96 12.78 -10.92
CA GLN A 385 8.81 12.15 -12.23
C GLN A 385 7.43 11.50 -12.39
N LEU A 386 6.96 10.77 -11.37
CA LEU A 386 5.64 10.16 -11.37
C LEU A 386 4.51 11.20 -11.40
N THR A 387 4.70 12.32 -10.71
CA THR A 387 3.74 13.43 -10.77
C THR A 387 3.69 14.05 -12.17
N GLN A 388 4.82 14.23 -12.83
CA GLN A 388 4.86 14.71 -14.21
C GLN A 388 4.15 13.75 -15.16
N GLN A 389 4.38 12.44 -15.03
CA GLN A 389 3.67 11.42 -15.80
C GLN A 389 2.16 11.52 -15.58
N LEU A 390 1.72 11.65 -14.32
CA LEU A 390 0.30 11.77 -13.98
C LEU A 390 -0.33 13.05 -14.53
N THR A 391 0.34 14.20 -14.41
CA THR A 391 -0.18 15.48 -14.93
C THR A 391 -0.26 15.49 -16.46
N THR A 392 0.67 14.84 -17.13
CA THR A 392 0.61 14.61 -18.59
C THR A 392 -0.59 13.73 -18.94
N PHE A 393 -0.81 12.65 -18.19
CA PHE A 393 -1.97 11.77 -18.36
C PHE A 393 -3.30 12.51 -18.15
N TYR A 394 -3.40 13.32 -17.09
CA TYR A 394 -4.58 14.14 -16.85
C TYR A 394 -4.87 15.12 -18.00
N THR A 395 -3.82 15.74 -18.52
CA THR A 395 -3.96 16.71 -19.63
C THR A 395 -4.51 16.02 -20.89
N ALA A 396 -4.00 14.82 -21.21
CA ALA A 396 -4.45 14.04 -22.36
C ALA A 396 -5.90 13.56 -22.25
N LEU A 397 -6.45 13.42 -21.05
CA LEU A 397 -7.85 13.01 -20.84
C LEU A 397 -8.84 14.18 -20.86
N ARG A 398 -8.35 15.44 -20.86
CA ARG A 398 -9.18 16.65 -20.91
C ARG A 398 -9.42 17.16 -22.34
N THR A 399 -8.64 16.66 -23.29
CA THR A 399 -8.81 16.93 -24.73
C THR A 399 -9.84 16.00 -25.34
#